data_410cab5f713cb853c968cfb2cbc97f06
#
_entry.id   410cab5f713cb853c968cfb2cbc97f06
#
_cell.length_a   1.000
_cell.length_b   1.000
_cell.length_c   1.000
_cell.angle_alpha   90.00
_cell.angle_beta   90.00
_cell.angle_gamma   90.00
#
_symmetry.space_group_name_H-M   'P 1'
#
loop_
_entity.id
_entity.type
_entity.pdbx_description
1 polymer ?
#
loop_
_entity_poly.entity_id
_entity_poly.type
_entity_poly.pdbx_seq_one_letter_code
_entity_poly.pdbx_strand_id
1 'polypeptide(L)'
;MKITEQRQGAVIVLKPDGALVDQDCALFRGRMVEAMGASLGRFVIDLSAVPFVDSRGLETLVELTEELGKSGQALRLCAANKTIREVLELTELTSLFEHFEDANTAVRSFL
;
A
#
# COMPACT_ATOMS: atom_id res chain seq x y z
N MET A 1 15.13 3.45 1.10
CA MET A 1 13.77 3.60 1.70
C MET A 1 13.73 2.90 3.04
N LYS A 2 13.17 3.56 4.03
CA LYS A 2 12.93 2.99 5.35
C LYS A 2 11.44 2.62 5.45
N ILE A 3 11.13 1.43 5.95
CA ILE A 3 9.74 0.99 6.11
C ILE A 3 9.51 0.62 7.57
N THR A 4 8.57 1.31 8.20
CA THR A 4 8.20 1.04 9.59
C THR A 4 7.01 0.09 9.60
N GLU A 5 7.06 -0.92 10.46
CA GLU A 5 5.98 -1.88 10.63
C GLU A 5 5.35 -1.74 12.00
N GLN A 6 4.03 -1.73 12.05
CA GLN A 6 3.28 -1.69 13.30
C GLN A 6 2.15 -2.71 13.24
N ARG A 7 2.00 -3.49 14.29
CA ARG A 7 0.91 -4.45 14.37
C ARG A 7 -0.22 -3.92 15.22
N GLN A 8 -1.44 -4.07 14.73
CA GLN A 8 -2.67 -3.72 15.45
C GLN A 8 -3.61 -4.92 15.39
N GLY A 9 -3.55 -5.76 16.43
CA GLY A 9 -4.26 -7.04 16.40
C GLY A 9 -3.73 -7.94 15.30
N ALA A 10 -4.59 -8.42 14.43
CA ALA A 10 -4.22 -9.27 13.31
C ALA A 10 -3.80 -8.48 12.06
N VAL A 11 -3.83 -7.15 12.12
CA VAL A 11 -3.51 -6.29 10.98
C VAL A 11 -2.10 -5.73 11.09
N ILE A 12 -1.37 -5.73 9.98
CA ILE A 12 -0.03 -5.12 9.90
C ILE A 12 -0.16 -3.80 9.14
N VAL A 13 0.35 -2.72 9.72
CA VAL A 13 0.45 -1.42 9.07
C VAL A 13 1.90 -1.19 8.67
N LEU A 14 2.15 -0.96 7.39
CA LEU A 14 3.48 -0.69 6.85
C LEU A 14 3.51 0.76 6.38
N LYS A 15 4.50 1.49 6.88
CA LYS A 15 4.67 2.92 6.55
C LYS A 15 6.02 3.13 5.88
N PRO A 16 6.05 3.19 4.55
CA PRO A 16 7.28 3.55 3.84
C PRO A 16 7.56 5.04 4.00
N ASP A 17 8.84 5.39 4.12
CA ASP A 17 9.31 6.75 4.28
C ASP A 17 10.17 7.11 3.07
N GLY A 18 9.69 8.06 2.27
CA GLY A 18 10.34 8.51 1.06
C GLY A 18 9.56 8.16 -0.20
N ALA A 19 10.01 8.69 -1.33
CA ALA A 19 9.37 8.43 -2.62
C ALA A 19 9.46 6.95 -3.00
N LEU A 20 8.39 6.43 -3.57
CA LEU A 20 8.37 5.06 -4.07
C LEU A 20 8.80 5.09 -5.54
N VAL A 21 10.08 4.87 -5.77
CA VAL A 21 10.71 4.95 -7.08
C VAL A 21 11.43 3.65 -7.42
N ASP A 22 11.79 3.48 -8.69
CA ASP A 22 12.33 2.25 -9.26
C ASP A 22 13.36 1.55 -8.35
N GLN A 23 14.37 2.28 -7.87
CA GLN A 23 15.45 1.71 -7.08
C GLN A 23 15.01 1.14 -5.73
N ASP A 24 13.84 1.55 -5.24
CA ASP A 24 13.29 1.10 -3.95
C ASP A 24 12.23 0.01 -4.12
N CYS A 25 11.77 -0.23 -5.33
CA CYS A 25 10.62 -1.12 -5.56
C CYS A 25 10.87 -2.57 -5.16
N ALA A 26 12.07 -3.09 -5.38
CA ALA A 26 12.37 -4.48 -5.01
C ALA A 26 12.31 -4.68 -3.49
N LEU A 27 12.90 -3.78 -2.73
CA LEU A 27 12.87 -3.83 -1.27
C LEU A 27 11.44 -3.65 -0.76
N PHE A 28 10.73 -2.66 -1.30
CA PHE A 28 9.35 -2.38 -0.94
C PHE A 28 8.47 -3.60 -1.18
N ARG A 29 8.54 -4.17 -2.38
CA ARG A 29 7.74 -5.34 -2.76
C ARG A 29 8.02 -6.53 -1.83
N GLY A 30 9.29 -6.79 -1.54
CA GLY A 30 9.68 -7.88 -0.63
C GLY A 30 9.05 -7.73 0.75
N ARG A 31 9.07 -6.53 1.31
CA ARG A 31 8.47 -6.26 2.62
C ARG A 31 6.94 -6.42 2.59
N MET A 32 6.30 -5.99 1.50
CA MET A 32 4.85 -6.13 1.35
C MET A 32 4.44 -7.60 1.22
N VAL A 33 5.19 -8.38 0.44
CA VAL A 33 4.92 -9.82 0.28
C VAL A 33 5.09 -10.55 1.61
N GLU A 34 6.11 -10.23 2.40
CA GLU A 34 6.28 -10.78 3.74
C GLU A 34 5.09 -10.47 4.64
N ALA A 35 4.64 -9.22 4.64
CA ALA A 35 3.49 -8.78 5.44
C ALA A 35 2.21 -9.47 4.99
N MET A 36 2.04 -9.64 3.68
CA MET A 36 0.89 -10.33 3.11
C MET A 36 0.79 -11.76 3.64
N GLY A 37 1.89 -12.48 3.65
CA GLY A 37 1.94 -13.85 4.18
C GLY A 37 1.73 -13.91 5.68
N ALA A 38 2.40 -13.02 6.43
CA ALA A 38 2.33 -13.01 7.89
C ALA A 38 0.96 -12.60 8.43
N SER A 39 0.21 -11.78 7.69
CA SER A 39 -1.08 -11.24 8.13
C SER A 39 -2.27 -11.92 7.44
N LEU A 40 -2.02 -12.90 6.58
CA LEU A 40 -3.05 -13.52 5.73
C LEU A 40 -3.79 -12.46 4.88
N GLY A 41 -3.04 -11.49 4.37
CA GLY A 41 -3.57 -10.41 3.57
C GLY A 41 -4.14 -9.23 4.35
N ARG A 42 -4.11 -9.27 5.68
CA ARG A 42 -4.63 -8.19 6.52
C ARG A 42 -3.53 -7.16 6.77
N PHE A 43 -3.20 -6.38 5.75
CA PHE A 43 -2.20 -5.33 5.90
C PHE A 43 -2.64 -4.06 5.18
N VAL A 44 -2.07 -2.94 5.61
CA VAL A 44 -2.37 -1.61 5.11
C VAL A 44 -1.05 -0.92 4.79
N ILE A 45 -0.99 -0.21 3.68
CA ILE A 45 0.14 0.65 3.35
C ILE A 45 -0.23 2.09 3.71
N ASP A 46 0.49 2.66 4.67
CA ASP A 46 0.33 4.04 5.07
C ASP A 46 1.26 4.91 4.21
N LEU A 47 0.67 5.71 3.33
CA LEU A 47 1.39 6.55 2.38
C LEU A 47 1.66 7.97 2.90
N SER A 48 1.43 8.23 4.17
CA SER A 48 1.58 9.58 4.74
C SER A 48 2.99 10.16 4.60
N ALA A 49 4.01 9.31 4.53
CA ALA A 49 5.40 9.73 4.38
C ALA A 49 5.94 9.49 2.96
N VAL A 50 5.07 9.21 2.00
CA VAL A 50 5.44 9.01 0.59
C VAL A 50 5.02 10.25 -0.20
N PRO A 51 5.98 11.08 -0.65
CA PRO A 51 5.62 12.31 -1.37
C PRO A 51 5.12 12.06 -2.80
N PHE A 52 5.65 11.04 -3.47
CA PHE A 52 5.20 10.67 -4.82
C PHE A 52 5.62 9.25 -5.17
N VAL A 53 5.04 8.72 -6.24
CA VAL A 53 5.40 7.41 -6.80
C VAL A 53 5.71 7.61 -8.28
N ASP A 54 6.71 6.89 -8.79
CA ASP A 54 6.99 6.89 -10.23
C ASP A 54 6.25 5.73 -10.91
N SER A 55 6.48 5.54 -12.23
CA SER A 55 5.79 4.50 -12.98
C SER A 55 6.09 3.09 -12.47
N ARG A 56 7.31 2.85 -12.00
CA ARG A 56 7.68 1.54 -11.42
C ARG A 56 7.01 1.34 -10.07
N GLY A 57 6.89 2.41 -9.28
CA GLY A 57 6.17 2.38 -8.01
C GLY A 57 4.69 2.06 -8.22
N LEU A 58 4.06 2.68 -9.22
CA LEU A 58 2.68 2.37 -9.57
C LEU A 58 2.52 0.92 -9.99
N GLU A 59 3.42 0.42 -10.85
CA GLU A 59 3.43 -0.98 -11.29
C GLU A 59 3.51 -1.93 -10.11
N THR A 60 4.36 -1.62 -9.14
CA THR A 60 4.51 -2.43 -7.94
C THR A 60 3.22 -2.48 -7.12
N LEU A 61 2.55 -1.35 -6.95
CA LEU A 61 1.27 -1.31 -6.25
C LEU A 61 0.21 -2.12 -6.98
N VAL A 62 0.18 -2.05 -8.30
CA VAL A 62 -0.75 -2.84 -9.13
C VAL A 62 -0.48 -4.33 -8.96
N GLU A 63 0.78 -4.75 -9.01
CA GLU A 63 1.15 -6.16 -8.80
C GLU A 63 0.67 -6.68 -7.45
N LEU A 64 0.82 -5.87 -6.39
CA LEU A 64 0.39 -6.26 -5.05
C LEU A 64 -1.13 -6.41 -4.94
N THR A 65 -1.89 -5.48 -5.51
CA THR A 65 -3.34 -5.58 -5.47
C THR A 65 -3.85 -6.75 -6.33
N GLU A 66 -3.17 -7.05 -7.43
CA GLU A 66 -3.49 -8.22 -8.25
C GLU A 66 -3.24 -9.53 -7.48
N GLU A 67 -2.14 -9.59 -6.75
CA GLU A 67 -1.83 -10.76 -5.91
C GLU A 67 -2.89 -10.98 -4.84
N LEU A 68 -3.32 -9.91 -4.17
CA LEU A 68 -4.42 -9.98 -3.20
C LEU A 68 -5.75 -10.36 -3.84
N GLY A 69 -5.94 -9.97 -5.10
CA GLY A 69 -7.14 -10.27 -5.87
C GLY A 69 -7.37 -11.77 -6.04
N LYS A 70 -6.32 -12.58 -6.00
CA LYS A 70 -6.43 -14.04 -6.07
C LYS A 70 -7.19 -14.62 -4.89
N SER A 71 -7.22 -13.90 -3.76
CA SER A 71 -7.98 -14.26 -2.57
C SER A 71 -9.24 -13.39 -2.38
N GLY A 72 -9.64 -12.66 -3.43
CA GLY A 72 -10.81 -11.80 -3.37
C GLY A 72 -10.60 -10.51 -2.59
N GLN A 73 -9.35 -10.10 -2.38
CA GLN A 73 -9.01 -8.90 -1.62
C GLN A 73 -8.40 -7.83 -2.54
N ALA A 74 -8.41 -6.57 -2.09
CA ALA A 74 -7.74 -5.47 -2.74
C ALA A 74 -6.76 -4.84 -1.76
N LEU A 75 -5.70 -4.22 -2.28
CA LEU A 75 -4.71 -3.55 -1.45
C LEU A 75 -5.33 -2.30 -0.80
N ARG A 76 -5.17 -2.17 0.51
CA ARG A 76 -5.65 -1.02 1.26
C ARG A 76 -4.54 0.01 1.41
N LEU A 77 -4.83 1.23 0.95
CA LEU A 77 -3.93 2.38 1.04
C LEU A 77 -4.56 3.42 1.94
N CYS A 78 -3.78 4.06 2.79
CA CYS A 78 -4.29 5.18 3.58
C CYS A 78 -3.37 6.38 3.51
N ALA A 79 -3.94 7.56 3.77
CA ALA A 79 -3.23 8.84 3.85
C ALA A 79 -2.44 9.20 2.58
N ALA A 80 -2.90 8.78 1.40
CA ALA A 80 -2.30 9.18 0.14
C ALA A 80 -2.50 10.69 -0.06
N ASN A 81 -1.43 11.41 -0.41
CA ASN A 81 -1.54 12.84 -0.66
C ASN A 81 -2.23 13.12 -2.01
N LYS A 82 -2.47 14.39 -2.27
CA LYS A 82 -3.16 14.82 -3.49
C LYS A 82 -2.41 14.37 -4.76
N THR A 83 -1.09 14.47 -4.76
CA THR A 83 -0.26 14.09 -5.91
C THR A 83 -0.45 12.63 -6.26
N ILE A 84 -0.39 11.75 -5.27
CA ILE A 84 -0.59 10.31 -5.47
C ILE A 84 -2.01 10.02 -5.94
N ARG A 85 -3.02 10.64 -5.32
CA ARG A 85 -4.41 10.44 -5.71
C ARG A 85 -4.67 10.88 -7.15
N GLU A 86 -4.09 12.01 -7.57
CA GLU A 86 -4.24 12.50 -8.95
C GLU A 86 -3.59 11.55 -9.95
N VAL A 87 -2.42 11.02 -9.65
CA VAL A 87 -1.75 10.06 -10.52
C VAL A 87 -2.58 8.80 -10.69
N LEU A 88 -3.17 8.30 -9.60
CA LEU A 88 -4.05 7.13 -9.66
C LEU A 88 -5.29 7.39 -10.51
N GLU A 89 -5.87 8.58 -10.41
CA GLU A 89 -7.03 8.97 -11.24
C GLU A 89 -6.64 9.08 -12.71
N LEU A 90 -5.55 9.77 -13.02
CA LEU A 90 -5.10 9.98 -14.39
C LEU A 90 -4.72 8.68 -15.10
N THR A 91 -4.25 7.71 -14.35
CA THR A 91 -3.87 6.39 -14.87
C THR A 91 -5.01 5.37 -14.80
N GLU A 92 -6.17 5.79 -14.29
CA GLU A 92 -7.35 4.93 -14.12
C GLU A 92 -7.12 3.74 -13.20
N LEU A 93 -6.26 3.92 -12.18
CA LEU A 93 -5.91 2.85 -11.24
C LEU A 93 -6.62 2.96 -9.89
N THR A 94 -7.33 4.07 -9.65
CA THR A 94 -7.97 4.34 -8.35
C THR A 94 -8.82 3.18 -7.84
N SER A 95 -9.64 2.59 -8.71
CA SER A 95 -10.58 1.54 -8.32
C SER A 95 -9.95 0.19 -8.02
N LEU A 96 -8.66 0.02 -8.31
CA LEU A 96 -7.95 -1.23 -7.99
C LEU A 96 -7.62 -1.34 -6.51
N PHE A 97 -7.70 -0.25 -5.77
CA PHE A 97 -7.31 -0.18 -4.37
C PHE A 97 -8.48 0.26 -3.50
N GLU A 98 -8.40 -0.05 -2.22
CA GLU A 98 -9.31 0.52 -1.23
C GLU A 98 -8.60 1.69 -0.54
N HIS A 99 -9.26 2.83 -0.45
CA HIS A 99 -8.67 4.09 0.02
C HIS A 99 -9.26 4.53 1.35
N PHE A 100 -8.38 4.95 2.27
CA PHE A 100 -8.78 5.41 3.59
C PHE A 100 -8.02 6.68 3.94
N GLU A 101 -8.61 7.53 4.78
CA GLU A 101 -7.97 8.79 5.19
C GLU A 101 -6.78 8.55 6.12
N ASP A 102 -6.89 7.56 7.01
CA ASP A 102 -5.86 7.27 7.99
C ASP A 102 -5.74 5.77 8.27
N ALA A 103 -4.67 5.41 8.98
CA ALA A 103 -4.38 4.02 9.30
C ALA A 103 -5.46 3.38 10.18
N ASN A 104 -6.00 4.13 11.15
CA ASN A 104 -7.02 3.59 12.06
C ASN A 104 -8.28 3.17 11.30
N THR A 105 -8.75 3.99 10.38
CA THR A 105 -9.91 3.68 9.55
C THR A 105 -9.65 2.46 8.68
N ALA A 106 -8.44 2.38 8.08
CA ALA A 106 -8.06 1.26 7.25
C ALA A 106 -7.99 -0.04 8.06
N VAL A 107 -7.42 -0.01 9.27
CA VAL A 107 -7.35 -1.17 10.15
C VAL A 107 -8.74 -1.65 10.54
N ARG A 108 -9.64 -0.72 10.90
CA ARG A 108 -11.02 -1.06 11.27
C ARG A 108 -11.82 -1.67 10.12
N SER A 109 -11.41 -1.43 8.88
CA SER A 109 -12.10 -2.02 7.72
C SER A 109 -11.98 -3.55 7.68
N PHE A 110 -11.05 -4.12 8.44
CA PHE A 110 -10.90 -5.58 8.55
C PHE A 110 -11.75 -6.22 9.66
N LEU A 111 -12.43 -5.41 10.45
CA LEU A 111 -13.22 -5.91 11.59
C LEU A 111 -14.62 -6.36 11.17
#